data_7d35ce9828eaf28c1e7fdb84e167babd
#
_entry.id   7d35ce9828eaf28c1e7fdb84e167babd
#
_cell.length_a   1.000
_cell.length_b   1.000
_cell.length_c   1.000
_cell.angle_alpha   90.00
_cell.angle_beta   90.00
_cell.angle_gamma   90.00
#
_symmetry.space_group_name_H-M   'P 1'
#
loop_
_entity.id
_entity.type
_entity.pdbx_description
1 polymer ?
#
loop_
_entity_poly.entity_id
_entity_poly.type
_entity_poly.pdbx_seq_one_letter_code
_entity_poly.pdbx_strand_id
1 'polypeptide(L)'
;MTGTVTQTTQTTQTPPPASAAAGAAAIGGASGTLGEEQVREFVHEQLARADLAGRSVCVIVPDATRSCPLPLLWSAVHGALHGRVSRLTVLIALGTHAAMHEPALADHLGYPAGAWTQAYPGTTLLNHEFWDPATFAEVGTIGAARIAELSDGMLHFDVRVRLNRAVVEHDVTLIVGPVFPHEVVGFSGGNKYLFPGVSGQDVIDVSHWLGALLTSAEIIGTRGVTPVRALINEAASLVPGERLALCVVVKSGTDALHHLAFSDPHTAWAAAAEVAAETHVRYLDAPVRRVLSLIPAKYADMWTGAKGFYKVEPVVADGGQVVLYAPHIRQVSVMHPHIVDIGYHCRDYFVKQWDRFKDMHWGDLAHSTHLRGAGTYDEVRGERHRVTVTLATGIPEDVVRSINLDYLDPSEVDVDAWGADPDTLVVPQAGEDLFRLR
;
A
#
# COMPACT_ATOMS: atom_id res chain seq x y z
N MET A 1 4.36 39.02 4.28
CA MET A 1 4.04 39.10 2.86
C MET A 1 2.73 38.35 2.66
N THR A 2 1.67 39.06 2.38
CA THR A 2 0.29 38.56 2.23
C THR A 2 0.12 38.09 0.78
N GLY A 3 0.12 36.78 0.56
CA GLY A 3 -0.19 36.18 -0.74
C GLY A 3 -1.64 35.70 -0.75
N THR A 4 -2.45 36.35 -1.58
CA THR A 4 -3.86 36.03 -1.83
C THR A 4 -3.95 34.70 -2.60
N VAL A 5 -4.55 33.67 -2.00
CA VAL A 5 -4.85 32.42 -2.68
C VAL A 5 -6.10 32.61 -3.53
N THR A 6 -5.92 32.67 -4.83
CA THR A 6 -7.02 32.68 -5.80
C THR A 6 -7.52 31.24 -5.98
N GLN A 7 -8.76 30.96 -5.60
CA GLN A 7 -9.45 29.71 -5.92
C GLN A 7 -9.68 29.63 -7.42
N THR A 8 -8.91 28.80 -8.09
CA THR A 8 -9.18 28.40 -9.49
C THR A 8 -9.97 27.10 -9.46
N THR A 9 -11.23 27.17 -9.80
CA THR A 9 -12.08 26.01 -10.11
C THR A 9 -11.50 25.30 -11.33
N GLN A 10 -10.70 24.26 -11.13
CA GLN A 10 -10.27 23.38 -12.21
C GLN A 10 -11.36 22.35 -12.50
N THR A 11 -11.96 22.46 -13.67
CA THR A 11 -12.72 21.41 -14.32
C THR A 11 -11.79 20.22 -14.53
N THR A 12 -12.02 19.13 -13.82
CA THR A 12 -11.34 17.86 -14.02
C THR A 12 -11.69 17.30 -15.40
N GLN A 13 -10.84 17.56 -16.39
CA GLN A 13 -10.83 16.76 -17.60
C GLN A 13 -10.31 15.38 -17.25
N THR A 14 -11.15 14.38 -17.39
CA THR A 14 -10.75 12.97 -17.35
C THR A 14 -9.65 12.76 -18.40
N PRO A 15 -8.43 12.34 -18.03
CA PRO A 15 -7.42 12.03 -19.03
C PRO A 15 -7.93 10.89 -19.93
N PRO A 16 -7.59 10.91 -21.23
CA PRO A 16 -7.96 9.81 -22.13
C PRO A 16 -7.40 8.49 -21.59
N PRO A 17 -8.06 7.34 -21.83
CA PRO A 17 -7.59 6.05 -21.39
C PRO A 17 -6.16 5.84 -21.91
N ALA A 18 -5.23 5.65 -21.00
CA ALA A 18 -3.87 5.30 -21.33
C ALA A 18 -3.90 4.06 -22.23
N SER A 19 -3.35 4.17 -23.42
CA SER A 19 -3.12 3.06 -24.34
C SER A 19 -2.52 1.89 -23.54
N ALA A 20 -3.11 0.70 -23.67
CA ALA A 20 -2.60 -0.53 -23.04
C ALA A 20 -1.08 -0.56 -23.21
N ALA A 21 -0.34 -0.72 -22.11
CA ALA A 21 1.11 -0.74 -22.12
C ALA A 21 1.56 -1.88 -23.06
N ALA A 22 1.90 -1.52 -24.31
CA ALA A 22 2.40 -2.46 -25.27
C ALA A 22 3.76 -2.96 -24.77
N GLY A 23 3.83 -4.20 -24.29
CA GLY A 23 5.11 -4.80 -23.92
C GLY A 23 5.16 -5.72 -22.71
N ALA A 24 4.16 -5.76 -21.82
CA ALA A 24 4.15 -6.76 -20.75
C ALA A 24 3.69 -8.13 -21.29
N ALA A 25 4.43 -9.19 -20.99
CA ALA A 25 3.89 -10.54 -21.10
C ALA A 25 2.83 -10.73 -20.01
N ALA A 26 1.64 -11.23 -20.35
CA ALA A 26 0.57 -11.35 -19.39
C ALA A 26 -0.35 -12.55 -19.67
N ILE A 27 -0.96 -13.08 -18.58
CA ILE A 27 -2.01 -14.11 -18.66
C ILE A 27 -3.15 -13.77 -17.69
N GLY A 28 -4.35 -14.28 -17.97
CA GLY A 28 -5.54 -14.05 -17.16
C GLY A 28 -6.22 -12.71 -17.40
N GLY A 29 -7.11 -12.32 -16.49
CA GLY A 29 -7.92 -11.09 -16.56
C GLY A 29 -8.83 -10.97 -15.35
N ALA A 30 -9.68 -9.94 -15.29
CA ALA A 30 -10.55 -9.65 -14.14
C ALA A 30 -11.58 -10.73 -13.84
N SER A 31 -11.97 -11.50 -14.86
CA SER A 31 -12.91 -12.61 -14.76
C SER A 31 -12.17 -13.94 -14.94
N GLY A 32 -12.30 -14.83 -13.97
CA GLY A 32 -11.66 -16.14 -13.99
C GLY A 32 -10.51 -16.28 -13.01
N THR A 33 -10.07 -17.51 -12.81
CA THR A 33 -8.97 -17.86 -11.91
C THR A 33 -7.94 -18.68 -12.68
N LEU A 34 -6.67 -18.33 -12.53
CA LEU A 34 -5.56 -19.07 -13.10
C LEU A 34 -5.28 -20.33 -12.28
N GLY A 35 -5.12 -21.46 -12.93
CA GLY A 35 -4.68 -22.70 -12.30
C GLY A 35 -3.19 -22.66 -11.95
N GLU A 36 -2.78 -23.47 -10.97
CA GLU A 36 -1.38 -23.52 -10.52
C GLU A 36 -0.40 -23.86 -11.64
N GLU A 37 -0.76 -24.79 -12.52
CA GLU A 37 0.08 -25.19 -13.65
C GLU A 37 0.30 -24.03 -14.62
N GLN A 38 -0.75 -23.29 -14.96
CA GLN A 38 -0.66 -22.10 -15.81
C GLN A 38 0.26 -21.02 -15.19
N VAL A 39 0.18 -20.83 -13.86
CA VAL A 39 1.03 -19.89 -13.11
C VAL A 39 2.48 -20.33 -13.18
N ARG A 40 2.78 -21.60 -12.89
CA ARG A 40 4.15 -22.15 -12.92
C ARG A 40 4.75 -22.07 -14.32
N GLU A 41 4.00 -22.48 -15.32
CA GLU A 41 4.41 -22.44 -16.72
C GLU A 41 4.75 -21.02 -17.17
N PHE A 42 3.87 -20.06 -16.91
CA PHE A 42 4.10 -18.65 -17.22
C PHE A 42 5.36 -18.10 -16.52
N VAL A 43 5.51 -18.32 -15.20
CA VAL A 43 6.68 -17.84 -14.45
C VAL A 43 7.98 -18.45 -14.99
N HIS A 44 7.99 -19.76 -15.24
CA HIS A 44 9.15 -20.44 -15.80
C HIS A 44 9.52 -19.92 -17.19
N GLU A 45 8.52 -19.74 -18.07
CA GLU A 45 8.72 -19.24 -19.43
C GLU A 45 9.31 -17.81 -19.42
N GLN A 46 8.73 -16.91 -18.61
CA GLN A 46 9.20 -15.53 -18.57
C GLN A 46 10.62 -15.42 -17.98
N LEU A 47 10.88 -16.12 -16.87
CA LEU A 47 12.21 -16.13 -16.25
C LEU A 47 13.26 -16.87 -17.10
N ALA A 48 12.86 -17.88 -17.90
CA ALA A 48 13.77 -18.54 -18.84
C ALA A 48 14.24 -17.60 -19.96
N ARG A 49 13.38 -16.70 -20.42
CA ARG A 49 13.70 -15.70 -21.45
C ARG A 49 14.54 -14.53 -20.94
N ALA A 50 14.46 -14.25 -19.64
CA ALA A 50 15.25 -13.18 -19.03
C ALA A 50 16.73 -13.60 -18.90
N ASP A 51 17.64 -12.65 -19.17
CA ASP A 51 19.10 -12.86 -19.07
C ASP A 51 19.58 -12.84 -17.61
N LEU A 52 19.36 -13.98 -16.91
CA LEU A 52 19.62 -14.13 -15.48
C LEU A 52 20.77 -15.13 -15.18
N ALA A 53 21.27 -15.84 -16.19
CA ALA A 53 22.27 -16.88 -15.98
C ALA A 53 23.59 -16.32 -15.40
N GLY A 54 24.02 -16.87 -14.27
CA GLY A 54 25.25 -16.45 -13.57
C GLY A 54 25.16 -15.11 -12.83
N ARG A 55 24.03 -14.39 -12.93
CA ARG A 55 23.82 -13.12 -12.24
C ARG A 55 23.29 -13.34 -10.82
N SER A 56 23.50 -12.36 -9.95
CA SER A 56 22.90 -12.34 -8.62
C SER A 56 21.50 -11.72 -8.67
N VAL A 57 20.49 -12.35 -8.02
CA VAL A 57 19.09 -11.92 -8.06
C VAL A 57 18.56 -11.70 -6.63
N CYS A 58 18.05 -10.50 -6.36
CA CYS A 58 17.25 -10.19 -5.19
C CYS A 58 15.76 -10.21 -5.55
N VAL A 59 15.00 -11.12 -4.95
CA VAL A 59 13.55 -11.21 -5.13
C VAL A 59 12.85 -10.48 -3.99
N ILE A 60 12.13 -9.41 -4.30
CA ILE A 60 11.34 -8.66 -3.33
C ILE A 60 9.91 -9.19 -3.33
N VAL A 61 9.41 -9.57 -2.16
CA VAL A 61 8.06 -10.12 -1.96
C VAL A 61 7.30 -9.31 -0.89
N PRO A 62 5.95 -9.30 -0.90
CA PRO A 62 5.16 -8.64 0.14
C PRO A 62 5.30 -9.32 1.50
N ASP A 63 4.85 -8.63 2.54
CA ASP A 63 4.56 -9.21 3.85
C ASP A 63 3.16 -9.85 3.91
N ALA A 64 2.82 -10.51 5.04
CA ALA A 64 1.56 -11.23 5.22
C ALA A 64 0.31 -10.32 5.31
N THR A 65 0.45 -8.99 5.30
CA THR A 65 -0.70 -8.08 5.26
C THR A 65 -1.34 -8.00 3.87
N ARG A 66 -0.74 -8.64 2.86
CA ARG A 66 -1.22 -8.66 1.48
C ARG A 66 -1.74 -10.05 1.12
N SER A 67 -2.95 -10.13 0.55
CA SER A 67 -3.45 -11.36 -0.07
C SER A 67 -2.62 -11.66 -1.32
N CYS A 68 -1.89 -12.77 -1.27
CA CYS A 68 -1.00 -13.21 -2.34
C CYS A 68 -0.70 -14.70 -2.13
N PRO A 69 -0.92 -15.58 -3.12
CA PRO A 69 -0.55 -16.99 -3.03
C PRO A 69 0.97 -17.17 -3.17
N LEU A 70 1.69 -16.58 -2.21
CA LEU A 70 3.13 -16.49 -2.25
C LEU A 70 3.83 -17.85 -2.22
N PRO A 71 3.32 -18.91 -1.52
CA PRO A 71 3.88 -20.24 -1.63
C PRO A 71 3.97 -20.76 -3.07
N LEU A 72 2.92 -20.57 -3.87
CA LEU A 72 2.90 -20.96 -5.28
C LEU A 72 3.88 -20.12 -6.11
N LEU A 73 3.80 -18.79 -5.98
CA LEU A 73 4.62 -17.87 -6.76
C LEU A 73 6.11 -18.02 -6.43
N TRP A 74 6.44 -18.09 -5.12
CA TRP A 74 7.82 -18.26 -4.69
C TRP A 74 8.39 -19.61 -5.14
N SER A 75 7.65 -20.70 -4.99
CA SER A 75 8.13 -22.02 -5.45
C SER A 75 8.39 -22.06 -6.95
N ALA A 76 7.54 -21.38 -7.75
CA ALA A 76 7.74 -21.26 -9.20
C ALA A 76 8.98 -20.42 -9.55
N VAL A 77 9.14 -19.26 -8.90
CA VAL A 77 10.31 -18.38 -9.07
C VAL A 77 11.60 -19.09 -8.66
N HIS A 78 11.61 -19.72 -7.48
CA HIS A 78 12.77 -20.46 -7.00
C HIS A 78 13.13 -21.59 -7.96
N GLY A 79 12.14 -22.38 -8.41
CA GLY A 79 12.37 -23.46 -9.38
C GLY A 79 12.96 -23.00 -10.72
N ALA A 80 12.62 -21.78 -11.15
CA ALA A 80 13.15 -21.18 -12.38
C ALA A 80 14.58 -20.61 -12.23
N LEU A 81 14.97 -20.20 -11.01
CA LEU A 81 16.23 -19.48 -10.74
C LEU A 81 17.31 -20.35 -10.08
N HIS A 82 16.90 -21.31 -9.24
CA HIS A 82 17.85 -22.16 -8.49
C HIS A 82 18.80 -22.91 -9.42
N GLY A 83 20.08 -22.88 -9.10
CA GLY A 83 21.15 -23.49 -9.93
C GLY A 83 21.49 -22.74 -11.23
N ARG A 84 20.73 -21.69 -11.58
CA ARG A 84 20.95 -20.88 -12.78
C ARG A 84 21.61 -19.53 -12.46
N VAL A 85 21.25 -18.94 -11.30
CA VAL A 85 21.80 -17.67 -10.83
C VAL A 85 22.98 -17.90 -9.87
N SER A 86 23.90 -16.94 -9.78
CA SER A 86 25.09 -17.07 -8.91
C SER A 86 24.77 -16.88 -7.43
N ARG A 87 23.75 -16.06 -7.12
CA ARG A 87 23.25 -15.78 -5.76
C ARG A 87 21.77 -15.47 -5.83
N LEU A 88 20.99 -16.04 -4.92
CA LEU A 88 19.55 -15.80 -4.79
C LEU A 88 19.24 -15.33 -3.37
N THR A 89 18.57 -14.18 -3.27
CA THR A 89 18.12 -13.61 -2.01
C THR A 89 16.64 -13.29 -2.11
N VAL A 90 15.85 -13.64 -1.07
CA VAL A 90 14.47 -13.19 -0.89
C VAL A 90 14.43 -12.13 0.18
N LEU A 91 13.82 -10.99 -0.13
CA LEU A 91 13.68 -9.85 0.77
C LEU A 91 12.20 -9.56 0.99
N ILE A 92 11.74 -9.66 2.24
CA ILE A 92 10.37 -9.30 2.62
C ILE A 92 10.27 -7.78 2.69
N ALA A 93 9.38 -7.20 1.88
CA ALA A 93 9.13 -5.75 1.83
C ALA A 93 8.17 -5.35 2.96
N LEU A 94 8.71 -5.00 4.11
CA LEU A 94 7.94 -4.61 5.29
C LEU A 94 7.46 -3.16 5.24
N GLY A 95 8.13 -2.27 4.47
CA GLY A 95 7.93 -0.83 4.60
C GLY A 95 8.27 -0.41 6.03
N THR A 96 7.24 -0.10 6.84
CA THR A 96 7.35 0.21 8.27
C THR A 96 6.61 -0.80 9.17
N HIS A 97 6.27 -1.97 8.65
CA HIS A 97 5.63 -3.03 9.42
C HIS A 97 6.66 -3.82 10.24
N ALA A 98 6.18 -4.53 11.28
CA ALA A 98 7.01 -5.38 12.11
C ALA A 98 7.64 -6.53 11.32
N ALA A 99 8.83 -6.96 11.76
CA ALA A 99 9.50 -8.13 11.18
C ALA A 99 8.63 -9.39 11.31
N MET A 100 8.66 -10.20 10.27
CA MET A 100 8.03 -11.52 10.30
C MET A 100 8.96 -12.52 10.99
N HIS A 101 8.44 -13.18 12.02
CA HIS A 101 9.15 -14.25 12.72
C HIS A 101 9.14 -15.55 11.91
N GLU A 102 10.06 -16.45 12.23
CA GLU A 102 10.30 -17.65 11.45
C GLU A 102 9.03 -18.51 11.21
N PRO A 103 8.15 -18.79 12.16
CA PRO A 103 6.91 -19.53 11.88
C PRO A 103 5.99 -18.81 10.88
N ALA A 104 5.89 -17.47 10.96
CA ALA A 104 5.09 -16.67 10.04
C ALA A 104 5.72 -16.62 8.65
N LEU A 105 7.06 -16.57 8.54
CA LEU A 105 7.78 -16.67 7.28
C LEU A 105 7.58 -18.03 6.62
N ALA A 106 7.60 -19.11 7.42
CA ALA A 106 7.38 -20.48 6.97
C ALA A 106 6.00 -20.67 6.33
N ASP A 107 4.96 -20.19 7.00
CA ASP A 107 3.59 -20.20 6.50
C ASP A 107 3.46 -19.34 5.24
N HIS A 108 4.01 -18.14 5.27
CA HIS A 108 3.92 -17.14 4.20
C HIS A 108 4.62 -17.56 2.89
N LEU A 109 5.76 -18.25 2.98
CA LEU A 109 6.55 -18.71 1.84
C LEU A 109 6.34 -20.19 1.50
N GLY A 110 5.57 -20.92 2.31
CA GLY A 110 5.17 -22.30 2.07
C GLY A 110 6.29 -23.32 2.29
N TYR A 111 6.99 -23.26 3.43
CA TYR A 111 7.98 -24.26 3.81
C TYR A 111 7.76 -24.74 5.25
N PRO A 112 8.25 -25.94 5.62
CA PRO A 112 8.15 -26.41 7.00
C PRO A 112 8.95 -25.50 7.95
N ALA A 113 8.37 -25.10 9.09
CA ALA A 113 9.02 -24.23 10.06
C ALA A 113 10.40 -24.78 10.48
N GLY A 114 11.42 -23.91 10.46
CA GLY A 114 12.82 -24.25 10.73
C GLY A 114 13.56 -24.95 9.57
N ALA A 115 12.92 -25.16 8.43
CA ALA A 115 13.49 -25.94 7.33
C ALA A 115 13.82 -25.10 6.08
N TRP A 116 14.02 -23.77 6.21
CA TRP A 116 14.31 -22.90 5.06
C TRP A 116 15.45 -23.41 4.17
N THR A 117 16.60 -23.72 4.77
CA THR A 117 17.80 -24.17 4.03
C THR A 117 17.62 -25.54 3.39
N GLN A 118 16.69 -26.35 3.86
CA GLN A 118 16.34 -27.65 3.25
C GLN A 118 15.36 -27.47 2.09
N ALA A 119 14.36 -26.60 2.28
CA ALA A 119 13.34 -26.31 1.27
C ALA A 119 13.92 -25.49 0.10
N TYR A 120 14.78 -24.53 0.41
CA TYR A 120 15.34 -23.58 -0.56
C TYR A 120 16.88 -23.44 -0.39
N PRO A 121 17.64 -24.50 -0.74
CA PRO A 121 19.08 -24.54 -0.56
C PRO A 121 19.79 -23.41 -1.33
N GLY A 122 20.79 -22.79 -0.69
CA GLY A 122 21.58 -21.71 -1.27
C GLY A 122 20.85 -20.37 -1.43
N THR A 123 19.64 -20.25 -0.87
CA THR A 123 18.84 -19.03 -0.93
C THR A 123 18.83 -18.31 0.43
N THR A 124 19.18 -17.02 0.44
CA THR A 124 19.12 -16.16 1.63
C THR A 124 17.73 -15.59 1.79
N LEU A 125 17.18 -15.60 3.02
CA LEU A 125 15.90 -14.98 3.38
C LEU A 125 16.15 -13.82 4.33
N LEU A 126 15.61 -12.63 4.02
CA LEU A 126 15.81 -11.41 4.79
C LEU A 126 14.46 -10.70 5.04
N ASN A 127 14.30 -10.14 6.23
CA ASN A 127 13.36 -9.07 6.49
C ASN A 127 13.99 -7.71 6.12
N HIS A 128 13.16 -6.75 5.69
CA HIS A 128 13.59 -5.37 5.58
C HIS A 128 13.62 -4.71 6.97
N GLU A 129 14.78 -4.66 7.60
CA GLU A 129 14.96 -4.11 8.95
C GLU A 129 15.11 -2.57 8.87
N PHE A 130 13.99 -1.86 8.65
CA PHE A 130 13.98 -0.40 8.43
C PHE A 130 14.47 0.41 9.64
N TRP A 131 14.48 -0.18 10.82
CA TRP A 131 14.97 0.42 12.08
C TRP A 131 16.49 0.36 12.24
N ASP A 132 17.19 -0.48 11.46
CA ASP A 132 18.65 -0.57 11.48
C ASP A 132 19.26 0.28 10.35
N PRO A 133 20.00 1.36 10.68
CA PRO A 133 20.69 2.17 9.68
C PRO A 133 21.68 1.39 8.79
N ALA A 134 22.23 0.27 9.27
CA ALA A 134 23.15 -0.57 8.50
C ALA A 134 22.47 -1.29 7.33
N THR A 135 21.14 -1.42 7.37
CA THR A 135 20.33 -2.00 6.29
C THR A 135 20.44 -1.23 4.99
N PHE A 136 20.75 0.08 5.04
CA PHE A 136 20.64 0.95 3.87
C PHE A 136 21.94 1.22 3.15
N ALA A 137 21.82 1.38 1.83
CA ALA A 137 22.80 2.08 0.99
C ALA A 137 22.11 3.32 0.35
N GLU A 138 22.85 4.42 0.24
CA GLU A 138 22.41 5.60 -0.49
C GLU A 138 22.64 5.38 -1.98
N VAL A 139 21.60 5.63 -2.79
CA VAL A 139 21.66 5.46 -4.26
C VAL A 139 21.59 6.80 -4.99
N GLY A 140 21.32 7.90 -4.31
CA GLY A 140 21.32 9.24 -4.86
C GLY A 140 20.42 10.21 -4.11
N THR A 141 20.17 11.36 -4.74
CA THR A 141 19.29 12.43 -4.21
C THR A 141 18.40 12.95 -5.32
N ILE A 142 17.12 13.13 -5.03
CA ILE A 142 16.19 13.86 -5.90
C ILE A 142 16.22 15.32 -5.45
N GLY A 143 16.68 16.24 -6.35
CA GLY A 143 16.85 17.65 -6.00
C GLY A 143 15.51 18.39 -5.82
N ALA A 144 15.53 19.47 -5.04
CA ALA A 144 14.37 20.28 -4.65
C ALA A 144 13.52 20.74 -5.83
N ALA A 145 14.14 21.17 -6.94
CA ALA A 145 13.43 21.58 -8.15
C ALA A 145 12.63 20.42 -8.76
N ARG A 146 13.22 19.22 -8.78
CA ARG A 146 12.54 18.04 -9.29
C ARG A 146 11.41 17.58 -8.37
N ILE A 147 11.59 17.66 -7.06
CA ILE A 147 10.53 17.40 -6.08
C ILE A 147 9.35 18.38 -6.29
N ALA A 148 9.64 19.67 -6.51
CA ALA A 148 8.59 20.65 -6.78
C ALA A 148 7.82 20.33 -8.08
N GLU A 149 8.50 19.93 -9.15
CA GLU A 149 7.86 19.50 -10.40
C GLU A 149 6.97 18.27 -10.17
N LEU A 150 7.48 17.23 -9.51
CA LEU A 150 6.75 15.98 -9.25
C LEU A 150 5.54 16.15 -8.32
N SER A 151 5.58 17.16 -7.45
CA SER A 151 4.54 17.44 -6.45
C SER A 151 3.61 18.59 -6.83
N ASP A 152 3.65 19.09 -8.08
CA ASP A 152 2.89 20.27 -8.49
C ASP A 152 3.11 21.49 -7.57
N GLY A 153 4.36 21.68 -7.11
CA GLY A 153 4.79 22.76 -6.24
C GLY A 153 4.46 22.61 -4.75
N MET A 154 3.86 21.51 -4.34
CA MET A 154 3.50 21.29 -2.93
C MET A 154 4.71 21.08 -2.01
N LEU A 155 5.80 20.51 -2.53
CA LEU A 155 7.03 20.22 -1.81
C LEU A 155 8.24 20.79 -2.54
N HIS A 156 9.24 21.32 -1.79
CA HIS A 156 10.44 21.91 -2.38
C HIS A 156 11.64 21.76 -1.42
N PHE A 157 12.30 20.60 -1.48
CA PHE A 157 13.52 20.28 -0.74
C PHE A 157 14.20 19.05 -1.35
N ASP A 158 15.47 18.83 -1.04
CA ASP A 158 16.20 17.66 -1.51
C ASP A 158 15.78 16.41 -0.74
N VAL A 159 15.59 15.28 -1.44
CA VAL A 159 15.23 14.00 -0.86
C VAL A 159 16.33 12.98 -1.12
N ARG A 160 16.97 12.51 -0.05
CA ARG A 160 17.96 11.40 -0.15
C ARG A 160 17.22 10.11 -0.44
N VAL A 161 17.78 9.33 -1.37
CA VAL A 161 17.23 8.03 -1.76
C VAL A 161 18.12 6.95 -1.19
N ARG A 162 17.62 6.27 -0.16
CA ARG A 162 18.27 5.14 0.51
C ARG A 162 17.45 3.89 0.32
N LEU A 163 18.10 2.78 0.06
CA LEU A 163 17.47 1.51 -0.23
C LEU A 163 18.19 0.37 0.50
N ASN A 164 17.46 -0.73 0.75
CA ASN A 164 18.07 -1.91 1.35
C ASN A 164 19.28 -2.38 0.54
N ARG A 165 20.42 -2.62 1.22
CA ARG A 165 21.69 -3.04 0.60
C ARG A 165 21.54 -4.28 -0.26
N ALA A 166 20.70 -5.23 0.15
CA ALA A 166 20.46 -6.43 -0.63
C ALA A 166 19.97 -6.13 -2.06
N VAL A 167 19.20 -5.04 -2.27
CA VAL A 167 18.80 -4.61 -3.61
C VAL A 167 19.98 -4.05 -4.39
N VAL A 168 20.77 -3.20 -3.75
CA VAL A 168 21.90 -2.48 -4.39
C VAL A 168 23.06 -3.40 -4.74
N GLU A 169 23.25 -4.47 -3.95
CA GLU A 169 24.34 -5.42 -4.07
C GLU A 169 24.05 -6.63 -4.98
N HIS A 170 22.90 -6.63 -5.66
CA HIS A 170 22.53 -7.65 -6.64
C HIS A 170 22.47 -7.06 -8.05
N ASP A 171 22.81 -7.88 -9.06
CA ASP A 171 22.76 -7.46 -10.47
C ASP A 171 21.33 -7.23 -10.96
N VAL A 172 20.38 -8.00 -10.41
CA VAL A 172 18.96 -7.96 -10.80
C VAL A 172 18.06 -7.92 -9.57
N THR A 173 17.08 -7.06 -9.63
CA THR A 173 15.94 -7.07 -8.69
C THR A 173 14.71 -7.60 -9.37
N LEU A 174 14.11 -8.67 -8.84
CA LEU A 174 12.84 -9.21 -9.27
C LEU A 174 11.76 -8.89 -8.23
N ILE A 175 10.81 -8.04 -8.58
CA ILE A 175 9.67 -7.71 -7.73
C ILE A 175 8.55 -8.73 -7.99
N VAL A 176 8.02 -9.36 -6.94
CA VAL A 176 6.88 -10.29 -7.03
C VAL A 176 5.82 -9.85 -6.04
N GLY A 177 4.64 -9.45 -6.53
CA GLY A 177 3.59 -9.08 -5.61
C GLY A 177 2.34 -8.45 -6.22
N PRO A 178 1.27 -8.31 -5.39
CA PRO A 178 -0.05 -7.91 -5.86
C PRO A 178 -0.16 -6.41 -6.15
N VAL A 179 -1.05 -6.13 -7.11
CA VAL A 179 -1.50 -4.78 -7.48
C VAL A 179 -2.98 -4.65 -7.10
N PHE A 180 -3.29 -3.63 -6.32
CA PHE A 180 -4.67 -3.30 -5.90
C PHE A 180 -4.77 -1.81 -5.53
N PRO A 181 -5.99 -1.22 -5.40
CA PRO A 181 -6.16 0.18 -5.04
C PRO A 181 -5.44 0.54 -3.74
N HIS A 182 -4.77 1.71 -3.71
CA HIS A 182 -3.93 2.13 -2.58
C HIS A 182 -4.08 3.62 -2.29
N GLU A 183 -4.26 3.95 -1.01
CA GLU A 183 -4.58 5.29 -0.48
C GLU A 183 -3.52 6.36 -0.74
N VAL A 184 -2.25 5.95 -0.87
CA VAL A 184 -1.13 6.89 -1.04
C VAL A 184 -0.77 7.09 -2.51
N VAL A 185 -0.95 6.07 -3.37
CA VAL A 185 -0.30 6.04 -4.69
C VAL A 185 -1.25 5.68 -5.83
N GLY A 186 -2.54 5.55 -5.57
CA GLY A 186 -3.55 5.10 -6.53
C GLY A 186 -3.67 3.58 -6.58
N PHE A 187 -2.68 2.88 -7.11
CA PHE A 187 -2.53 1.42 -7.08
C PHE A 187 -1.18 1.02 -6.49
N SER A 188 -1.14 -0.07 -5.70
CA SER A 188 0.10 -0.68 -5.18
C SER A 188 0.91 -1.37 -6.29
N GLY A 189 1.96 -2.08 -5.93
CA GLY A 189 2.76 -2.90 -6.85
C GLY A 189 3.84 -2.14 -7.63
N GLY A 190 4.60 -2.88 -8.45
CA GLY A 190 5.71 -2.34 -9.23
C GLY A 190 6.77 -1.67 -8.34
N ASN A 191 7.26 -0.51 -8.76
CA ASN A 191 8.27 0.26 -8.03
C ASN A 191 7.89 0.60 -6.57
N LYS A 192 6.61 0.45 -6.18
CA LYS A 192 6.19 0.62 -4.79
C LYS A 192 6.80 -0.42 -3.84
N TYR A 193 7.22 -1.56 -4.33
CA TYR A 193 7.98 -2.52 -3.54
C TYR A 193 9.40 -2.07 -3.23
N LEU A 194 9.98 -1.23 -4.09
CA LEU A 194 11.23 -0.53 -3.80
C LEU A 194 10.98 0.63 -2.83
N PHE A 195 10.01 1.50 -3.16
CA PHE A 195 9.70 2.74 -2.45
C PHE A 195 8.20 2.84 -2.13
N PRO A 196 7.79 2.71 -0.85
CA PRO A 196 8.59 2.61 0.37
C PRO A 196 8.94 1.17 0.83
N GLY A 197 8.57 0.13 0.09
CA GLY A 197 8.61 -1.27 0.56
C GLY A 197 9.93 -1.72 1.18
N VAL A 198 11.08 -1.29 0.63
CA VAL A 198 12.43 -1.61 1.13
C VAL A 198 13.33 -0.37 1.16
N SER A 199 12.75 0.83 1.33
CA SER A 199 13.49 2.10 1.34
C SER A 199 13.69 2.69 2.73
N GLY A 200 14.56 3.71 2.80
CA GLY A 200 14.78 4.50 4.01
C GLY A 200 13.67 5.53 4.26
N GLN A 201 13.68 6.06 5.48
CA GLN A 201 12.63 6.95 6.02
C GLN A 201 12.39 8.20 5.16
N ASP A 202 13.44 8.78 4.54
CA ASP A 202 13.31 10.01 3.75
C ASP A 202 12.25 9.87 2.63
N VAL A 203 12.29 8.77 1.86
CA VAL A 203 11.30 8.53 0.79
C VAL A 203 9.95 8.07 1.34
N ILE A 204 9.94 7.33 2.46
CA ILE A 204 8.71 6.95 3.16
C ILE A 204 7.94 8.22 3.53
N ASP A 205 8.56 9.14 4.27
CA ASP A 205 7.94 10.37 4.74
C ASP A 205 7.40 11.21 3.59
N VAL A 206 8.24 11.49 2.60
CA VAL A 206 7.86 12.35 1.46
C VAL A 206 6.74 11.76 0.64
N SER A 207 6.80 10.45 0.33
CA SER A 207 5.77 9.80 -0.49
C SER A 207 4.42 9.71 0.23
N HIS A 208 4.43 9.44 1.53
CA HIS A 208 3.20 9.37 2.32
C HIS A 208 2.60 10.75 2.53
N TRP A 209 3.43 11.75 2.88
CA TRP A 209 2.95 13.12 3.07
C TRP A 209 2.41 13.73 1.78
N LEU A 210 3.07 13.50 0.63
CA LEU A 210 2.53 13.91 -0.66
C LEU A 210 1.16 13.26 -0.94
N GLY A 211 0.99 11.98 -0.61
CA GLY A 211 -0.31 11.28 -0.69
C GLY A 211 -1.36 11.91 0.21
N ALA A 212 -0.99 12.31 1.43
CA ALA A 212 -1.88 13.01 2.36
C ALA A 212 -2.28 14.40 1.87
N LEU A 213 -1.36 15.15 1.26
CA LEU A 213 -1.64 16.45 0.65
C LEU A 213 -2.62 16.35 -0.52
N LEU A 214 -2.57 15.26 -1.29
CA LEU A 214 -3.50 14.96 -2.38
C LEU A 214 -4.85 14.40 -1.90
N THR A 215 -4.92 13.93 -0.66
CA THR A 215 -6.00 13.21 0.00
C THR A 215 -6.28 11.78 -0.52
N SER A 216 -6.52 10.85 0.41
CA SER A 216 -6.77 9.43 0.09
C SER A 216 -8.00 9.24 -0.77
N ALA A 217 -9.09 9.94 -0.48
CA ALA A 217 -10.36 9.80 -1.20
C ALA A 217 -10.23 10.17 -2.69
N GLU A 218 -9.34 11.09 -3.03
CA GLU A 218 -9.09 11.50 -4.41
C GLU A 218 -8.13 10.56 -5.12
N ILE A 219 -7.02 10.19 -4.47
CA ILE A 219 -5.94 9.44 -5.10
C ILE A 219 -6.20 7.94 -5.23
N ILE A 220 -6.94 7.34 -4.27
CA ILE A 220 -7.14 5.90 -4.20
C ILE A 220 -7.84 5.33 -5.45
N GLY A 221 -7.24 4.32 -6.08
CA GLY A 221 -7.78 3.71 -7.30
C GLY A 221 -7.67 4.58 -8.56
N THR A 222 -6.92 5.69 -8.51
CA THR A 222 -6.61 6.50 -9.70
C THR A 222 -5.75 5.68 -10.66
N ARG A 223 -6.20 5.52 -11.89
CA ARG A 223 -5.46 4.87 -12.97
C ARG A 223 -4.34 5.78 -13.47
N GLY A 224 -3.25 5.18 -13.92
CA GLY A 224 -2.09 5.91 -14.44
C GLY A 224 -1.14 6.41 -13.34
N VAL A 225 -0.28 7.35 -13.73
CA VAL A 225 0.81 7.84 -12.88
C VAL A 225 0.33 9.03 -12.06
N THR A 226 0.10 8.81 -10.77
CA THR A 226 -0.17 9.89 -9.80
C THR A 226 1.12 10.65 -9.46
N PRO A 227 1.07 11.86 -8.87
CA PRO A 227 2.27 12.54 -8.39
C PRO A 227 3.14 11.69 -7.45
N VAL A 228 2.53 10.94 -6.55
CA VAL A 228 3.27 10.01 -5.68
C VAL A 228 3.89 8.86 -6.47
N ARG A 229 3.19 8.32 -7.47
CA ARG A 229 3.75 7.29 -8.37
C ARG A 229 4.92 7.84 -9.18
N ALA A 230 4.83 9.08 -9.65
CA ALA A 230 5.91 9.75 -10.36
C ALA A 230 7.16 9.91 -9.47
N LEU A 231 6.98 10.34 -8.21
CA LEU A 231 8.06 10.42 -7.22
C LEU A 231 8.72 9.05 -6.97
N ILE A 232 7.92 8.00 -6.81
CA ILE A 232 8.41 6.62 -6.63
C ILE A 232 9.19 6.15 -7.86
N ASN A 233 8.71 6.43 -9.06
CA ASN A 233 9.39 6.06 -10.31
C ASN A 233 10.70 6.82 -10.49
N GLU A 234 10.74 8.10 -10.11
CA GLU A 234 11.97 8.91 -10.09
C GLU A 234 13.01 8.31 -9.14
N ALA A 235 12.60 8.00 -7.89
CA ALA A 235 13.49 7.33 -6.94
C ALA A 235 13.98 5.97 -7.48
N ALA A 236 13.10 5.20 -8.12
CA ALA A 236 13.47 3.91 -8.71
C ALA A 236 14.45 4.05 -9.87
N SER A 237 14.46 5.16 -10.60
CA SER A 237 15.42 5.41 -11.68
C SER A 237 16.87 5.50 -11.20
N LEU A 238 17.09 5.83 -9.93
CA LEU A 238 18.41 5.92 -9.29
C LEU A 238 18.95 4.55 -8.84
N VAL A 239 18.10 3.51 -8.80
CA VAL A 239 18.48 2.18 -8.32
C VAL A 239 19.35 1.48 -9.37
N PRO A 240 20.56 1.03 -9.02
CA PRO A 240 21.43 0.30 -9.95
C PRO A 240 20.87 -1.07 -10.31
N GLY A 241 21.42 -1.67 -11.36
CA GLY A 241 21.07 -3.01 -11.82
C GLY A 241 19.78 -3.05 -12.65
N GLU A 242 19.48 -4.23 -13.14
CA GLU A 242 18.25 -4.50 -13.88
C GLU A 242 17.08 -4.71 -12.94
N ARG A 243 15.91 -4.24 -13.33
CA ARG A 243 14.69 -4.41 -12.55
C ARG A 243 13.61 -5.07 -13.38
N LEU A 244 13.09 -6.16 -12.83
CA LEU A 244 11.98 -6.92 -13.40
C LEU A 244 10.85 -7.01 -12.38
N ALA A 245 9.63 -7.20 -12.85
CA ALA A 245 8.49 -7.41 -11.98
C ALA A 245 7.54 -8.48 -12.52
N LEU A 246 7.08 -9.33 -11.63
CA LEU A 246 5.93 -10.20 -11.75
C LEU A 246 4.81 -9.59 -10.91
N CYS A 247 4.00 -8.74 -11.56
CA CYS A 247 2.84 -8.12 -10.93
C CYS A 247 1.64 -9.05 -11.02
N VAL A 248 0.94 -9.25 -9.91
CA VAL A 248 -0.19 -10.16 -9.85
C VAL A 248 -1.48 -9.46 -9.41
N VAL A 249 -2.64 -9.95 -9.85
CA VAL A 249 -3.96 -9.53 -9.35
C VAL A 249 -4.63 -10.74 -8.71
N VAL A 250 -5.00 -10.57 -7.44
CA VAL A 250 -5.61 -11.61 -6.61
C VAL A 250 -7.01 -11.17 -6.25
N LYS A 251 -7.98 -12.07 -6.28
CA LYS A 251 -9.34 -11.78 -5.83
C LYS A 251 -9.37 -11.46 -4.34
N SER A 252 -9.98 -10.35 -3.95
CA SER A 252 -10.08 -9.89 -2.56
C SER A 252 -10.51 -10.99 -1.60
N GLY A 253 -9.81 -11.07 -0.47
CA GLY A 253 -10.11 -12.03 0.60
C GLY A 253 -9.83 -13.50 0.26
N THR A 254 -9.10 -13.78 -0.83
CA THR A 254 -8.73 -15.12 -1.28
C THR A 254 -7.28 -15.17 -1.77
N ASP A 255 -6.80 -16.37 -2.11
CA ASP A 255 -5.53 -16.58 -2.81
C ASP A 255 -5.72 -16.88 -4.31
N ALA A 256 -6.95 -16.66 -4.83
CA ALA A 256 -7.26 -16.92 -6.23
C ALA A 256 -6.60 -15.87 -7.14
N LEU A 257 -5.65 -16.31 -7.95
CA LEU A 257 -4.97 -15.47 -8.96
C LEU A 257 -5.86 -15.24 -10.17
N HIS A 258 -6.10 -13.99 -10.49
CA HIS A 258 -6.84 -13.55 -11.67
C HIS A 258 -5.92 -13.20 -12.84
N HIS A 259 -4.75 -12.61 -12.54
CA HIS A 259 -3.88 -12.10 -13.59
C HIS A 259 -2.42 -12.07 -13.12
N LEU A 260 -1.52 -12.32 -14.09
CA LEU A 260 -0.08 -12.09 -13.97
C LEU A 260 0.40 -11.25 -15.14
N ALA A 261 1.30 -10.31 -14.84
CA ALA A 261 2.03 -9.52 -15.84
C ALA A 261 3.52 -9.49 -15.50
N PHE A 262 4.37 -9.71 -16.50
CA PHE A 262 5.82 -9.71 -16.37
C PHE A 262 6.47 -8.76 -17.36
N SER A 263 7.30 -7.84 -16.87
CA SER A 263 8.11 -6.89 -17.65
C SER A 263 9.06 -6.12 -16.71
N ASP A 264 9.55 -4.95 -17.13
CA ASP A 264 10.05 -3.94 -16.19
C ASP A 264 8.95 -3.52 -15.20
N PRO A 265 9.32 -2.98 -14.00
CA PRO A 265 8.35 -2.76 -12.93
C PRO A 265 7.20 -1.79 -13.29
N HIS A 266 7.44 -0.81 -14.17
CA HIS A 266 6.40 0.16 -14.56
C HIS A 266 5.41 -0.48 -15.55
N THR A 267 5.92 -1.15 -16.57
CA THR A 267 5.11 -1.80 -17.61
C THR A 267 4.27 -2.94 -17.05
N ALA A 268 4.86 -3.83 -16.22
CA ALA A 268 4.14 -4.90 -15.56
C ALA A 268 3.06 -4.36 -14.60
N TRP A 269 3.39 -3.30 -13.83
CA TRP A 269 2.44 -2.64 -12.95
C TRP A 269 1.28 -2.04 -13.72
N ALA A 270 1.53 -1.33 -14.82
CA ALA A 270 0.46 -0.68 -15.59
C ALA A 270 -0.54 -1.70 -16.14
N ALA A 271 -0.05 -2.82 -16.70
CA ALA A 271 -0.91 -3.91 -17.18
C ALA A 271 -1.75 -4.52 -16.03
N ALA A 272 -1.13 -4.80 -14.87
CA ALA A 272 -1.84 -5.35 -13.73
C ALA A 272 -2.80 -4.35 -13.08
N ALA A 273 -2.51 -3.04 -13.09
CA ALA A 273 -3.38 -2.01 -12.51
C ALA A 273 -4.71 -1.87 -13.26
N GLU A 274 -4.73 -2.05 -14.58
CA GLU A 274 -5.98 -2.06 -15.36
C GLU A 274 -6.88 -3.24 -14.93
N VAL A 275 -6.31 -4.44 -14.82
CA VAL A 275 -7.06 -5.62 -14.35
C VAL A 275 -7.48 -5.46 -12.87
N ALA A 276 -6.60 -4.91 -12.04
CA ALA A 276 -6.90 -4.66 -10.63
C ALA A 276 -8.04 -3.65 -10.44
N ALA A 277 -8.14 -2.65 -11.31
CA ALA A 277 -9.26 -1.70 -11.28
C ALA A 277 -10.60 -2.37 -11.55
N GLU A 278 -10.66 -3.36 -12.44
CA GLU A 278 -11.86 -4.15 -12.70
C GLU A 278 -12.15 -5.15 -11.57
N THR A 279 -11.11 -5.72 -10.98
CA THR A 279 -11.24 -6.76 -9.94
C THR A 279 -11.63 -6.18 -8.59
N HIS A 280 -11.07 -5.02 -8.21
CA HIS A 280 -11.12 -4.50 -6.84
C HIS A 280 -11.97 -3.23 -6.66
N VAL A 281 -12.47 -2.60 -7.73
CA VAL A 281 -13.31 -1.40 -7.58
C VAL A 281 -14.78 -1.77 -7.70
N ARG A 282 -15.54 -1.43 -6.64
CA ARG A 282 -16.99 -1.63 -6.55
C ARG A 282 -17.70 -0.29 -6.71
N TYR A 283 -18.59 -0.17 -7.67
CA TYR A 283 -19.31 1.07 -7.91
C TYR A 283 -20.71 1.02 -7.31
N LEU A 284 -21.07 2.07 -6.58
CA LEU A 284 -22.43 2.30 -6.05
C LEU A 284 -23.09 3.42 -6.86
N ASP A 285 -24.42 3.34 -6.99
CA ASP A 285 -25.20 4.34 -7.73
C ASP A 285 -25.55 5.57 -6.88
N ALA A 286 -25.44 5.45 -5.54
CA ALA A 286 -25.70 6.53 -4.59
C ALA A 286 -24.81 6.40 -3.36
N PRO A 287 -24.52 7.54 -2.68
CA PRO A 287 -23.78 7.51 -1.42
C PRO A 287 -24.59 6.83 -0.31
N VAL A 288 -23.88 6.17 0.61
CA VAL A 288 -24.47 5.51 1.79
C VAL A 288 -24.30 6.38 3.03
N ARG A 289 -25.23 6.30 3.97
CA ARG A 289 -25.15 7.06 5.24
C ARG A 289 -24.22 6.39 6.25
N ARG A 290 -24.17 5.06 6.25
CA ARG A 290 -23.33 4.28 7.17
C ARG A 290 -22.60 3.18 6.44
N VAL A 291 -21.38 2.90 6.92
CA VAL A 291 -20.62 1.72 6.53
C VAL A 291 -20.20 0.98 7.78
N LEU A 292 -20.41 -0.34 7.79
CA LEU A 292 -19.84 -1.25 8.77
C LEU A 292 -18.72 -2.04 8.08
N SER A 293 -17.48 -1.67 8.37
CA SER A 293 -16.28 -2.33 7.85
C SER A 293 -15.84 -3.44 8.80
N LEU A 294 -16.00 -4.71 8.40
CA LEU A 294 -15.53 -5.87 9.17
C LEU A 294 -14.06 -6.10 8.87
N ILE A 295 -13.19 -5.77 9.82
CA ILE A 295 -11.75 -5.80 9.66
C ILE A 295 -11.22 -7.23 9.81
N PRO A 296 -10.54 -7.81 8.81
CA PRO A 296 -9.99 -9.16 8.88
C PRO A 296 -8.90 -9.32 9.95
N ALA A 297 -8.80 -10.51 10.54
CA ALA A 297 -7.84 -10.83 11.60
C ALA A 297 -6.35 -10.67 11.21
N LYS A 298 -6.04 -10.65 9.91
CA LYS A 298 -4.68 -10.38 9.41
C LYS A 298 -4.18 -8.96 9.74
N TYR A 299 -5.07 -8.04 10.09
CA TYR A 299 -4.71 -6.70 10.56
C TYR A 299 -4.66 -6.71 12.09
N ALA A 300 -3.46 -6.74 12.64
CA ALA A 300 -3.21 -6.96 14.06
C ALA A 300 -3.37 -5.70 14.93
N ASP A 301 -3.32 -4.52 14.33
CA ASP A 301 -3.44 -3.21 14.98
C ASP A 301 -4.30 -2.24 14.15
N MET A 302 -4.61 -1.06 14.70
CA MET A 302 -5.42 -0.08 13.99
C MET A 302 -4.66 0.62 12.88
N TRP A 303 -3.33 0.66 12.93
CA TRP A 303 -2.50 1.16 11.84
C TRP A 303 -2.77 0.41 10.54
N THR A 304 -2.78 -0.89 10.59
CA THR A 304 -3.10 -1.74 9.42
C THR A 304 -4.61 -1.85 9.17
N GLY A 305 -5.43 -1.83 10.22
CA GLY A 305 -6.91 -1.89 10.14
C GLY A 305 -7.55 -0.64 9.54
N ALA A 306 -6.85 0.51 9.54
CA ALA A 306 -7.28 1.76 8.91
C ALA A 306 -7.67 1.59 7.43
N LYS A 307 -7.16 0.54 6.75
CA LYS A 307 -7.54 0.18 5.38
C LYS A 307 -9.04 0.00 5.20
N GLY A 308 -9.76 -0.37 6.24
CA GLY A 308 -11.21 -0.47 6.24
C GLY A 308 -11.95 0.86 6.12
N PHE A 309 -11.29 1.99 6.41
CA PHE A 309 -11.86 3.33 6.28
C PHE A 309 -11.66 3.92 4.88
N TYR A 310 -10.43 4.14 4.46
CA TYR A 310 -10.17 4.90 3.24
C TYR A 310 -10.55 4.17 1.94
N LYS A 311 -10.85 2.88 2.01
CA LYS A 311 -11.43 2.11 0.91
C LYS A 311 -12.94 2.37 0.71
N VAL A 312 -13.62 2.88 1.72
CA VAL A 312 -15.06 3.14 1.69
C VAL A 312 -15.41 4.61 1.81
N GLU A 313 -14.49 5.46 2.28
CA GLU A 313 -14.72 6.89 2.42
C GLU A 313 -15.33 7.56 1.16
N PRO A 314 -14.91 7.21 -0.08
CA PRO A 314 -15.43 7.87 -1.28
C PRO A 314 -16.94 7.69 -1.52
N VAL A 315 -17.56 6.67 -0.92
CA VAL A 315 -18.99 6.40 -1.09
C VAL A 315 -19.85 6.83 0.10
N VAL A 316 -19.24 7.36 1.16
CA VAL A 316 -19.98 7.81 2.33
C VAL A 316 -20.52 9.22 2.12
N ALA A 317 -21.80 9.43 2.39
CA ALA A 317 -22.45 10.75 2.33
C ALA A 317 -21.82 11.73 3.34
N ASP A 318 -21.91 13.02 3.06
CA ASP A 318 -21.51 14.06 4.00
C ASP A 318 -22.32 13.95 5.30
N GLY A 319 -21.64 14.00 6.45
CA GLY A 319 -22.22 13.74 7.76
C GLY A 319 -22.55 12.26 8.03
N GLY A 320 -22.11 11.36 7.17
CA GLY A 320 -22.24 9.92 7.37
C GLY A 320 -21.20 9.34 8.33
N GLN A 321 -21.26 8.03 8.55
CA GLN A 321 -20.43 7.32 9.53
C GLN A 321 -19.81 6.07 8.94
N VAL A 322 -18.55 5.82 9.30
CA VAL A 322 -17.87 4.52 9.10
C VAL A 322 -17.54 3.93 10.46
N VAL A 323 -18.03 2.71 10.70
CA VAL A 323 -17.67 1.92 11.89
C VAL A 323 -16.68 0.85 11.48
N LEU A 324 -15.49 0.89 12.07
CA LEU A 324 -14.45 -0.13 11.90
C LEU A 324 -14.64 -1.19 12.99
N TYR A 325 -15.21 -2.31 12.62
CA TYR A 325 -15.50 -3.42 13.54
C TYR A 325 -14.33 -4.40 13.57
N ALA A 326 -13.60 -4.38 14.68
CA ALA A 326 -12.40 -5.18 14.88
C ALA A 326 -12.21 -5.54 16.37
N PRO A 327 -13.05 -6.40 16.98
CA PRO A 327 -12.94 -6.75 18.41
C PRO A 327 -11.59 -7.36 18.79
N HIS A 328 -10.86 -7.92 17.82
CA HIS A 328 -9.53 -8.52 18.00
C HIS A 328 -8.40 -7.48 18.11
N ILE A 329 -8.58 -6.26 17.59
CA ILE A 329 -7.58 -5.19 17.66
C ILE A 329 -7.62 -4.54 19.04
N ARG A 330 -6.48 -4.51 19.74
CA ARG A 330 -6.35 -4.02 21.11
C ARG A 330 -5.38 -2.86 21.29
N GLN A 331 -4.76 -2.40 20.19
CA GLN A 331 -3.78 -1.32 20.20
C GLN A 331 -3.84 -0.51 18.89
N VAL A 332 -3.44 0.76 18.98
CA VAL A 332 -3.48 1.68 17.84
C VAL A 332 -2.37 1.33 16.85
N SER A 333 -1.14 1.19 17.30
CA SER A 333 -0.03 0.74 16.47
C SER A 333 1.06 0.07 17.30
N VAL A 334 1.67 -0.97 16.74
CA VAL A 334 2.84 -1.66 17.33
C VAL A 334 4.12 -0.87 17.03
N MET A 335 4.29 -0.45 15.78
CA MET A 335 5.56 0.12 15.29
C MET A 335 5.60 1.65 15.33
N HIS A 336 4.44 2.31 15.45
CA HIS A 336 4.28 3.75 15.40
C HIS A 336 3.57 4.28 16.65
N PRO A 337 4.15 4.13 17.86
CA PRO A 337 3.49 4.52 19.11
C PRO A 337 3.16 6.00 19.19
N HIS A 338 3.94 6.87 18.53
CA HIS A 338 3.73 8.32 18.49
C HIS A 338 2.41 8.75 17.87
N ILE A 339 1.74 7.86 17.10
CA ILE A 339 0.41 8.17 16.54
C ILE A 339 -0.62 8.45 17.66
N VAL A 340 -0.45 7.88 18.84
CA VAL A 340 -1.34 8.14 20.00
C VAL A 340 -1.17 9.57 20.51
N ASP A 341 0.05 10.11 20.48
CA ASP A 341 0.33 11.48 20.88
C ASP A 341 -0.12 12.50 19.82
N ILE A 342 -0.05 12.13 18.55
CA ILE A 342 -0.48 12.94 17.41
C ILE A 342 -2.01 12.99 17.34
N GLY A 343 -2.67 11.84 17.45
CA GLY A 343 -4.09 11.66 17.19
C GLY A 343 -4.42 11.62 15.69
N TYR A 344 -5.70 11.47 15.36
CA TYR A 344 -6.19 11.43 13.99
C TYR A 344 -6.89 12.73 13.61
N HIS A 345 -6.30 13.43 12.64
CA HIS A 345 -6.70 14.77 12.24
C HIS A 345 -6.78 14.88 10.71
N CYS A 346 -7.63 15.78 10.21
CA CYS A 346 -7.69 16.06 8.79
C CYS A 346 -6.41 16.78 8.30
N ARG A 347 -6.15 16.72 6.99
CA ARG A 347 -4.98 17.38 6.36
C ARG A 347 -4.81 18.84 6.77
N ASP A 348 -5.89 19.61 6.76
CA ASP A 348 -5.89 21.05 7.08
C ASP A 348 -5.36 21.34 8.48
N TYR A 349 -5.62 20.45 9.46
CA TYR A 349 -5.12 20.57 10.82
C TYR A 349 -3.60 20.64 10.86
N PHE A 350 -2.92 19.77 10.14
CA PHE A 350 -1.47 19.76 10.06
C PHE A 350 -0.92 20.91 9.21
N VAL A 351 -1.47 21.13 8.03
CA VAL A 351 -0.99 22.15 7.09
C VAL A 351 -1.08 23.56 7.69
N LYS A 352 -2.17 23.87 8.38
CA LYS A 352 -2.37 25.20 9.01
C LYS A 352 -1.58 25.39 10.31
N GLN A 353 -1.06 24.31 10.88
CA GLN A 353 -0.21 24.33 12.08
C GLN A 353 1.18 23.73 11.78
N TRP A 354 1.68 23.87 10.54
CA TRP A 354 2.86 23.15 10.05
C TRP A 354 4.11 23.34 10.94
N ASP A 355 4.34 24.52 11.49
CA ASP A 355 5.48 24.77 12.40
C ASP A 355 5.50 23.88 13.65
N ARG A 356 4.34 23.37 14.07
CA ARG A 356 4.20 22.43 15.18
C ARG A 356 4.55 20.99 14.77
N PHE A 357 4.34 20.62 13.50
CA PHE A 357 4.36 19.23 13.07
C PHE A 357 5.50 18.87 12.10
N LYS A 358 6.17 19.87 11.49
CA LYS A 358 7.19 19.67 10.45
C LYS A 358 8.37 18.79 10.85
N ASP A 359 8.69 18.71 12.14
CA ASP A 359 9.82 17.93 12.68
C ASP A 359 9.41 16.52 13.15
N MET A 360 8.14 16.13 12.98
CA MET A 360 7.63 14.78 13.24
C MET A 360 7.85 13.88 12.00
N HIS A 361 7.68 12.56 12.17
CA HIS A 361 7.65 11.65 11.04
C HIS A 361 6.42 11.90 10.17
N TRP A 362 6.64 12.30 8.93
CA TRP A 362 5.54 12.67 8.01
C TRP A 362 4.68 11.46 7.60
N GLY A 363 5.24 10.25 7.67
CA GLY A 363 4.47 9.02 7.52
C GLY A 363 3.38 8.88 8.58
N ASP A 364 3.65 9.26 9.83
CA ASP A 364 2.67 9.24 10.92
C ASP A 364 1.59 10.31 10.72
N LEU A 365 1.98 11.53 10.31
CA LEU A 365 1.04 12.59 9.97
C LEU A 365 0.13 12.19 8.80
N ALA A 366 0.70 11.56 7.78
CA ALA A 366 -0.05 11.04 6.65
C ALA A 366 -1.06 9.96 7.07
N HIS A 367 -0.63 9.00 7.89
CA HIS A 367 -1.53 7.97 8.42
C HIS A 367 -2.68 8.56 9.23
N SER A 368 -2.38 9.58 10.05
CA SER A 368 -3.40 10.34 10.78
C SER A 368 -4.47 10.89 9.82
N THR A 369 -4.06 11.55 8.74
CA THR A 369 -5.03 12.11 7.77
C THR A 369 -5.79 11.02 7.01
N HIS A 370 -5.14 9.92 6.68
CA HIS A 370 -5.77 8.83 5.93
C HIS A 370 -6.91 8.18 6.71
N LEU A 371 -6.75 7.94 8.01
CA LEU A 371 -7.83 7.37 8.83
C LEU A 371 -8.87 8.42 9.22
N ARG A 372 -8.52 9.69 9.35
CA ARG A 372 -9.50 10.73 9.67
C ARG A 372 -10.34 11.15 8.47
N GLY A 373 -9.76 11.09 7.27
CA GLY A 373 -10.41 11.45 6.03
C GLY A 373 -10.55 12.95 5.78
N ALA A 374 -11.42 13.29 4.85
CA ALA A 374 -11.65 14.67 4.42
C ALA A 374 -12.22 15.54 5.54
N GLY A 375 -11.69 16.76 5.66
CA GLY A 375 -12.14 17.72 6.67
C GLY A 375 -11.47 19.08 6.50
N THR A 376 -11.87 20.03 7.33
CA THR A 376 -11.30 21.39 7.40
C THR A 376 -10.93 21.72 8.83
N TYR A 377 -9.94 22.57 9.02
CA TYR A 377 -9.55 23.10 10.31
C TYR A 377 -9.58 24.63 10.31
N ASP A 378 -10.06 25.20 11.40
CA ASP A 378 -10.07 26.64 11.66
C ASP A 378 -9.69 26.87 13.13
N GLU A 379 -8.80 27.84 13.42
CA GLU A 379 -8.30 28.09 14.78
C GLU A 379 -9.41 28.46 15.79
N VAL A 380 -10.50 29.06 15.32
CA VAL A 380 -11.62 29.48 16.17
C VAL A 380 -12.66 28.39 16.36
N ARG A 381 -12.92 27.62 15.29
CA ARG A 381 -14.01 26.65 15.22
C ARG A 381 -13.54 25.19 15.39
N GLY A 382 -12.23 24.96 15.39
CA GLY A 382 -11.62 23.62 15.42
C GLY A 382 -11.79 22.87 14.11
N GLU A 383 -11.70 21.55 14.20
CA GLU A 383 -11.88 20.65 13.07
C GLU A 383 -13.35 20.40 12.74
N ARG A 384 -13.63 20.23 11.45
CA ARG A 384 -14.90 19.74 10.93
C ARG A 384 -14.63 18.62 9.96
N HIS A 385 -15.15 17.45 10.24
CA HIS A 385 -14.95 16.24 9.45
C HIS A 385 -16.12 15.99 8.52
N ARG A 386 -15.85 15.49 7.33
CA ARG A 386 -16.88 15.11 6.37
C ARG A 386 -17.62 13.84 6.83
N VAL A 387 -16.89 12.90 7.42
CA VAL A 387 -17.38 11.60 7.87
C VAL A 387 -16.99 11.36 9.32
N THR A 388 -17.87 10.77 10.09
CA THR A 388 -17.58 10.29 11.44
C THR A 388 -16.87 8.94 11.36
N VAL A 389 -15.71 8.80 12.01
CA VAL A 389 -14.98 7.54 12.12
C VAL A 389 -15.13 6.99 13.53
N THR A 390 -15.71 5.81 13.63
CA THR A 390 -15.99 5.14 14.90
C THR A 390 -15.24 3.82 14.96
N LEU A 391 -14.53 3.57 16.05
CA LEU A 391 -13.89 2.29 16.31
C LEU A 391 -14.76 1.41 17.21
N ALA A 392 -15.12 0.22 16.72
CA ALA A 392 -15.73 -0.85 17.50
C ALA A 392 -14.68 -1.95 17.68
N THR A 393 -13.73 -1.73 18.62
CA THR A 393 -12.51 -2.51 18.79
C THR A 393 -12.27 -2.88 20.24
N GLY A 394 -11.27 -3.73 20.51
CA GLY A 394 -10.78 -4.01 21.86
C GLY A 394 -9.83 -2.96 22.43
N ILE A 395 -9.61 -1.82 21.74
CA ILE A 395 -8.86 -0.66 22.27
C ILE A 395 -9.73 0.02 23.33
N PRO A 396 -9.20 0.41 24.49
CA PRO A 396 -9.98 1.11 25.52
C PRO A 396 -10.63 2.39 25.01
N GLU A 397 -11.87 2.69 25.44
CA GLU A 397 -12.66 3.83 24.99
C GLU A 397 -11.95 5.17 25.20
N ASP A 398 -11.31 5.34 26.36
CA ASP A 398 -10.56 6.55 26.70
C ASP A 398 -9.39 6.78 25.74
N VAL A 399 -8.71 5.71 25.31
CA VAL A 399 -7.64 5.79 24.31
C VAL A 399 -8.21 6.17 22.94
N VAL A 400 -9.31 5.55 22.49
CA VAL A 400 -9.96 5.87 21.20
C VAL A 400 -10.38 7.34 21.16
N ARG A 401 -11.00 7.84 22.23
CA ARG A 401 -11.43 9.25 22.32
C ARG A 401 -10.24 10.22 22.39
N SER A 402 -9.16 9.84 23.08
CA SER A 402 -7.96 10.68 23.17
C SER A 402 -7.27 10.90 21.82
N ILE A 403 -7.41 9.98 20.89
CA ILE A 403 -6.85 10.07 19.53
C ILE A 403 -7.82 10.70 18.51
N ASN A 404 -8.85 11.40 18.96
CA ASN A 404 -9.83 12.13 18.13
C ASN A 404 -10.69 11.23 17.22
N LEU A 405 -11.04 10.04 17.69
CA LEU A 405 -11.98 9.11 17.02
C LEU A 405 -13.15 8.78 17.95
N ASP A 406 -14.28 8.36 17.36
CA ASP A 406 -15.44 7.93 18.11
C ASP A 406 -15.32 6.46 18.50
N TYR A 407 -15.95 6.08 19.62
CA TYR A 407 -15.97 4.72 20.14
C TYR A 407 -17.38 4.16 20.14
N LEU A 408 -17.51 2.88 19.80
CA LEU A 408 -18.68 2.04 19.99
C LEU A 408 -18.22 0.73 20.65
N ASP A 409 -18.93 0.27 21.67
CA ASP A 409 -18.65 -1.04 22.27
C ASP A 409 -18.87 -2.13 21.20
N PRO A 410 -17.87 -2.94 20.87
CA PRO A 410 -18.03 -3.98 19.86
C PRO A 410 -19.12 -5.01 20.17
N SER A 411 -19.53 -5.16 21.45
CA SER A 411 -20.65 -6.02 21.84
C SER A 411 -22.02 -5.47 21.43
N GLU A 412 -22.13 -4.18 21.10
CA GLU A 412 -23.35 -3.54 20.61
C GLU A 412 -23.53 -3.67 19.09
N VAL A 413 -22.53 -4.21 18.37
CA VAL A 413 -22.58 -4.39 16.93
C VAL A 413 -23.25 -5.73 16.59
N ASP A 414 -24.48 -5.66 16.14
CA ASP A 414 -25.19 -6.78 15.51
C ASP A 414 -25.07 -6.66 13.99
N VAL A 415 -24.16 -7.47 13.41
CA VAL A 415 -23.82 -7.43 11.98
C VAL A 415 -25.03 -7.72 11.10
N ASP A 416 -25.92 -8.63 11.51
CA ASP A 416 -27.09 -9.02 10.75
C ASP A 416 -28.15 -7.91 10.76
N ALA A 417 -28.37 -7.29 11.94
CA ALA A 417 -29.26 -6.14 12.06
C ALA A 417 -28.77 -4.93 11.26
N TRP A 418 -27.45 -4.68 11.25
CA TRP A 418 -26.86 -3.61 10.43
C TRP A 418 -26.99 -3.90 8.94
N GLY A 419 -26.83 -5.17 8.53
CA GLY A 419 -26.99 -5.60 7.14
C GLY A 419 -28.44 -5.53 6.62
N ALA A 420 -29.42 -5.56 7.51
CA ALA A 420 -30.83 -5.40 7.16
C ALA A 420 -31.25 -3.93 6.97
N ASP A 421 -30.43 -2.97 7.41
CA ASP A 421 -30.71 -1.54 7.25
C ASP A 421 -30.31 -1.07 5.83
N PRO A 422 -31.26 -0.55 5.02
CA PRO A 422 -30.98 -0.14 3.64
C PRO A 422 -30.01 1.05 3.52
N ASP A 423 -29.84 1.84 4.58
CA ASP A 423 -28.90 2.97 4.63
C ASP A 423 -27.48 2.55 5.03
N THR A 424 -27.25 1.26 5.30
CA THR A 424 -25.97 0.72 5.76
C THR A 424 -25.33 -0.22 4.74
N LEU A 425 -24.09 0.06 4.38
CA LEU A 425 -23.22 -0.85 3.62
C LEU A 425 -22.39 -1.68 4.59
N VAL A 426 -22.57 -2.99 4.59
CA VAL A 426 -21.70 -3.92 5.31
C VAL A 426 -20.60 -4.43 4.38
N VAL A 427 -19.34 -4.27 4.79
CA VAL A 427 -18.16 -4.72 4.02
C VAL A 427 -17.49 -5.88 4.77
N PRO A 428 -17.69 -7.14 4.34
CA PRO A 428 -17.28 -8.33 5.10
C PRO A 428 -15.76 -8.55 5.19
N GLN A 429 -15.02 -8.09 4.18
CA GLN A 429 -13.55 -8.23 4.06
C GLN A 429 -12.95 -6.85 3.76
N ALA A 430 -13.07 -5.96 4.76
CA ALA A 430 -12.67 -4.58 4.59
C ALA A 430 -11.16 -4.42 4.41
N GLY A 431 -10.76 -3.48 3.56
CA GLY A 431 -9.36 -3.08 3.36
C GLY A 431 -8.73 -3.50 2.03
N GLU A 432 -9.39 -4.29 1.19
CA GLU A 432 -8.90 -4.66 -0.15
C GLU A 432 -9.73 -4.03 -1.27
N ASP A 433 -11.03 -4.28 -1.29
CA ASP A 433 -11.93 -3.67 -2.28
C ASP A 433 -12.13 -2.18 -2.01
N LEU A 434 -12.05 -1.40 -3.07
CA LEU A 434 -12.35 0.04 -3.07
C LEU A 434 -13.80 0.26 -3.50
N PHE A 435 -14.51 1.10 -2.79
CA PHE A 435 -15.86 1.52 -3.17
C PHE A 435 -15.83 2.94 -3.75
N ARG A 436 -16.51 3.16 -4.88
CA ARG A 436 -16.66 4.46 -5.54
C ARG A 436 -18.09 4.69 -6.01
N LEU A 437 -18.46 5.95 -6.18
CA LEU A 437 -19.69 6.33 -6.87
C LEU A 437 -19.45 6.28 -8.38
N ARG A 438 -20.51 5.94 -9.14
CA ARG A 438 -20.52 6.01 -10.60
C ARG A 438 -20.51 7.42 -11.11
#